data_8c53ceae21903a44f68e4fdea18a82f6
#
_entry.id   8c53ceae21903a44f68e4fdea18a82f6
#
_cell.length_a   1.000
_cell.length_b   1.000
_cell.length_c   1.000
_cell.angle_alpha   90.00
_cell.angle_beta   90.00
_cell.angle_gamma   90.00
#
_symmetry.space_group_name_H-M   'P 1'
#
loop_
_entity.id
_entity.type
_entity.pdbx_description
1 polymer ?
#
loop_
_entity_poly.entity_id
_entity_poly.type
_entity_poly.pdbx_seq_one_letter_code
_entity_poly.pdbx_strand_id
1 'polypeptide(L)'
;MTKRGFSPHGTEEPIMEHANPILMHTTSPQKFITIGEVMLRLTPPNYEKIRMTSSFEASYGGSEANIALALANLGVDSTFFSVVPNNSLGKSAVRWLRCNDVHCTPMILSTKEETPSHRLGTYYLETGYGIRPSKVIYDRMHSALTEYDLSKVDLDALFEDFDWLHLSGITPALNKNCADFILRCLKKAK
;
A
#
# COMPACT_ATOMS: atom_id res chain seq x y z
N MET A 1 43.20 -54.70 16.57
CA MET A 1 42.93 -53.29 16.23
C MET A 1 41.87 -53.25 15.16
N THR A 2 40.61 -53.02 15.55
CA THR A 2 39.45 -53.14 14.69
C THR A 2 38.95 -51.70 14.39
N LYS A 3 38.99 -51.27 13.13
CA LYS A 3 38.43 -50.00 12.67
C LYS A 3 36.93 -50.14 12.56
N ARG A 4 36.15 -49.31 13.30
CA ARG A 4 34.70 -49.16 13.13
C ARG A 4 34.48 -48.05 12.10
N GLY A 5 33.83 -48.39 11.01
CA GLY A 5 33.35 -47.42 10.01
C GLY A 5 32.13 -46.67 10.53
N PHE A 6 32.14 -45.38 10.28
CA PHE A 6 31.02 -44.48 10.51
C PHE A 6 30.17 -44.45 9.22
N SER A 7 28.91 -44.83 9.29
CA SER A 7 27.98 -44.72 8.16
C SER A 7 27.10 -43.49 8.37
N PRO A 8 27.04 -42.53 7.42
CA PRO A 8 26.13 -41.41 7.48
C PRO A 8 24.88 -41.77 6.65
N HIS A 9 23.85 -42.28 7.28
CA HIS A 9 22.50 -42.25 6.70
C HIS A 9 21.66 -41.29 7.53
N GLY A 10 21.73 -39.99 7.19
CA GLY A 10 20.70 -39.03 7.48
C GLY A 10 19.70 -39.08 6.34
N THR A 11 18.56 -39.68 6.53
CA THR A 11 17.40 -39.52 5.64
C THR A 11 16.85 -38.12 5.90
N GLU A 12 17.05 -37.21 4.97
CA GLU A 12 16.32 -35.93 4.93
C GLU A 12 14.84 -36.26 4.69
N GLU A 13 14.02 -36.06 5.71
CA GLU A 13 12.56 -36.06 5.54
C GLU A 13 12.21 -34.87 4.62
N PRO A 14 11.37 -35.04 3.58
CA PRO A 14 10.94 -33.94 2.76
C PRO A 14 10.12 -32.97 3.61
N ILE A 15 10.50 -31.70 3.59
CA ILE A 15 9.71 -30.60 4.15
C ILE A 15 8.35 -30.66 3.47
N MET A 16 7.31 -31.08 4.19
CA MET A 16 5.94 -31.05 3.70
C MET A 16 5.56 -29.58 3.51
N GLU A 17 5.47 -29.20 2.25
CA GLU A 17 4.89 -27.94 1.81
C GLU A 17 3.42 -27.93 2.27
N HIS A 18 3.15 -27.25 3.38
CA HIS A 18 1.78 -27.08 3.89
C HIS A 18 1.02 -26.19 2.90
N ALA A 19 0.39 -26.81 1.91
CA ALA A 19 -0.57 -26.13 1.05
C ALA A 19 -1.66 -25.52 1.96
N ASN A 20 -1.80 -24.21 1.87
CA ASN A 20 -2.79 -23.45 2.64
C ASN A 20 -4.20 -23.89 2.21
N PRO A 21 -5.01 -24.53 3.06
CA PRO A 21 -6.30 -25.12 2.68
C PRO A 21 -7.35 -24.07 2.26
N ILE A 22 -7.09 -22.78 2.46
CA ILE A 22 -8.01 -21.69 2.09
C ILE A 22 -7.98 -21.42 0.57
N LEU A 23 -6.94 -21.86 -0.16
CA LEU A 23 -6.79 -21.60 -1.61
C LEU A 23 -7.31 -22.70 -2.52
N MET A 24 -7.91 -23.79 -1.98
CA MET A 24 -8.26 -24.96 -2.82
C MET A 24 -9.57 -24.85 -3.62
N HIS A 25 -10.26 -23.70 -3.65
CA HIS A 25 -11.57 -23.61 -4.33
C HIS A 25 -11.73 -22.53 -5.38
N THR A 26 -10.67 -21.85 -5.82
CA THR A 26 -10.78 -20.90 -6.92
C THR A 26 -10.10 -21.43 -8.17
N THR A 27 -10.87 -21.60 -9.23
CA THR A 27 -10.41 -22.08 -10.55
C THR A 27 -9.53 -21.08 -11.30
N SER A 28 -9.39 -19.85 -10.78
CA SER A 28 -8.42 -18.82 -11.19
C SER A 28 -8.08 -17.93 -9.99
N PRO A 29 -6.85 -17.42 -9.90
CA PRO A 29 -6.49 -16.45 -8.87
C PRO A 29 -7.34 -15.19 -9.03
N GLN A 30 -8.02 -14.76 -7.96
CA GLN A 30 -8.82 -13.53 -7.97
C GLN A 30 -7.89 -12.31 -7.93
N LYS A 31 -8.19 -11.32 -8.75
CA LYS A 31 -7.43 -10.07 -8.86
C LYS A 31 -8.16 -8.94 -8.14
N PHE A 32 -7.45 -8.32 -7.23
CA PHE A 32 -7.96 -7.22 -6.41
C PHE A 32 -7.33 -5.89 -6.85
N ILE A 33 -8.15 -4.86 -6.96
CA ILE A 33 -7.67 -3.48 -7.04
C ILE A 33 -8.14 -2.70 -5.81
N THR A 34 -7.20 -1.97 -5.19
CA THR A 34 -7.49 -1.03 -4.11
C THR A 34 -7.16 0.39 -4.56
N ILE A 35 -8.01 1.37 -4.24
CA ILE A 35 -7.87 2.75 -4.72
C ILE A 35 -7.86 3.70 -3.53
N GLY A 36 -6.79 4.46 -3.37
CA GLY A 36 -6.69 5.41 -2.27
C GLY A 36 -5.39 6.21 -2.25
N GLU A 37 -5.07 6.81 -1.12
CA GLU A 37 -3.85 7.60 -0.96
C GLU A 37 -2.77 6.82 -0.21
N VAL A 38 -1.57 6.73 -0.81
CA VAL A 38 -0.36 6.35 -0.09
C VAL A 38 0.34 7.60 0.42
N MET A 39 0.72 7.59 1.69
CA MET A 39 1.34 8.75 2.36
C MET A 39 2.69 8.37 2.96
N LEU A 40 3.56 9.37 3.08
CA LEU A 40 4.78 9.27 3.89
C LEU A 40 4.40 9.32 5.37
N ARG A 41 4.81 8.32 6.14
CA ARG A 41 4.70 8.30 7.60
C ARG A 41 6.03 8.66 8.23
N LEU A 42 6.01 9.64 9.12
CA LEU A 42 7.15 10.08 9.90
C LEU A 42 6.89 9.80 11.38
N THR A 43 7.72 8.95 11.98
CA THR A 43 7.58 8.50 13.37
C THR A 43 8.84 8.84 14.17
N PRO A 44 8.76 9.56 15.30
CA PRO A 44 9.89 9.72 16.20
C PRO A 44 10.39 8.36 16.70
N PRO A 45 11.70 8.12 16.79
CA PRO A 45 12.24 6.87 17.32
C PRO A 45 11.94 6.75 18.83
N ASN A 46 12.11 5.56 19.39
CA ASN A 46 12.11 5.27 20.82
C ASN A 46 10.91 5.84 21.60
N TYR A 47 9.73 5.92 20.98
CA TYR A 47 8.52 6.49 21.61
C TYR A 47 8.66 7.96 22.02
N GLU A 48 9.58 8.70 21.42
CA GLU A 48 9.75 10.12 21.69
C GLU A 48 8.52 10.92 21.26
N LYS A 49 8.34 12.08 21.88
CA LYS A 49 7.36 13.06 21.42
C LYS A 49 7.93 13.88 20.26
N ILE A 50 7.09 14.24 19.30
CA ILE A 50 7.50 15.07 18.15
C ILE A 50 8.26 16.32 18.58
N ARG A 51 7.83 16.97 19.68
CA ARG A 51 8.48 18.19 20.20
C ARG A 51 9.88 17.97 20.78
N MET A 52 10.29 16.73 21.00
CA MET A 52 11.56 16.36 21.66
C MET A 52 12.52 15.67 20.70
N THR A 53 12.02 15.18 19.57
CA THR A 53 12.83 14.42 18.63
C THR A 53 13.67 15.32 17.74
N SER A 54 14.86 14.87 17.40
CA SER A 54 15.74 15.47 16.39
C SER A 54 15.71 14.70 15.06
N SER A 55 15.02 13.56 14.99
CA SER A 55 14.98 12.70 13.80
C SER A 55 13.63 11.98 13.67
N PHE A 56 13.34 11.50 12.46
CA PHE A 56 12.16 10.70 12.17
C PHE A 56 12.54 9.45 11.39
N GLU A 57 11.94 8.35 11.74
CA GLU A 57 11.90 7.14 10.92
C GLU A 57 10.84 7.34 9.83
N ALA A 58 11.23 7.15 8.57
CA ALA A 58 10.35 7.29 7.42
C ALA A 58 9.82 5.92 6.97
N SER A 59 8.52 5.82 6.79
CA SER A 59 7.85 4.66 6.20
C SER A 59 6.66 5.12 5.38
N TYR A 60 5.92 4.19 4.79
CA TYR A 60 4.72 4.53 4.01
C TYR A 60 3.50 3.86 4.61
N GLY A 61 2.31 4.40 4.31
CA GLY A 61 1.05 3.84 4.74
C GLY A 61 -0.13 4.58 4.11
N GLY A 62 -1.28 4.01 4.25
CA GLY A 62 -2.56 4.50 3.74
C GLY A 62 -3.58 3.40 3.94
N SER A 63 -4.85 3.72 4.15
CA SER A 63 -5.87 2.71 4.43
C SER A 63 -5.90 1.63 3.34
N GLU A 64 -6.10 2.04 2.11
CA GLU A 64 -6.20 1.16 0.95
C GLU A 64 -4.84 0.54 0.56
N ALA A 65 -3.74 1.29 0.74
CA ALA A 65 -2.38 0.77 0.54
C ALA A 65 -2.05 -0.35 1.52
N ASN A 66 -2.45 -0.23 2.79
CA ASN A 66 -2.27 -1.27 3.79
C ASN A 66 -3.09 -2.53 3.48
N ILE A 67 -4.29 -2.38 2.91
CA ILE A 67 -5.10 -3.52 2.44
C ILE A 67 -4.44 -4.20 1.24
N ALA A 68 -3.91 -3.42 0.27
CA ALA A 68 -3.17 -3.99 -0.84
C ALA A 68 -1.98 -4.85 -0.36
N LEU A 69 -1.20 -4.32 0.59
CA LEU A 69 -0.08 -5.04 1.22
C LEU A 69 -0.55 -6.31 1.95
N ALA A 70 -1.63 -6.22 2.71
CA ALA A 70 -2.16 -7.37 3.44
C ALA A 70 -2.60 -8.48 2.48
N LEU A 71 -3.27 -8.13 1.39
CA LEU A 71 -3.68 -9.07 0.34
C LEU A 71 -2.46 -9.72 -0.33
N ALA A 72 -1.46 -8.92 -0.73
CA ALA A 72 -0.23 -9.43 -1.33
C ALA A 72 0.50 -10.41 -0.38
N ASN A 73 0.62 -10.07 0.91
CA ASN A 73 1.22 -10.94 1.93
C ASN A 73 0.44 -12.25 2.14
N LEU A 74 -0.85 -12.28 1.80
CA LEU A 74 -1.68 -13.49 1.82
C LEU A 74 -1.63 -14.27 0.49
N GLY A 75 -0.79 -13.85 -0.46
CA GLY A 75 -0.64 -14.48 -1.76
C GLY A 75 -1.77 -14.16 -2.75
N VAL A 76 -2.53 -13.10 -2.51
CA VAL A 76 -3.59 -12.61 -3.41
C VAL A 76 -2.97 -11.64 -4.43
N ASP A 77 -3.36 -11.76 -5.70
CA ASP A 77 -2.98 -10.81 -6.75
C ASP A 77 -3.58 -9.44 -6.44
N SER A 78 -2.76 -8.52 -5.95
CA SER A 78 -3.17 -7.23 -5.42
C SER A 78 -2.56 -6.08 -6.18
N THR A 79 -3.41 -5.18 -6.67
CA THR A 79 -3.03 -3.94 -7.35
C THR A 79 -3.47 -2.74 -6.53
N PHE A 80 -2.63 -1.71 -6.52
CA PHE A 80 -2.94 -0.42 -5.89
C PHE A 80 -2.95 0.69 -6.92
N PHE A 81 -4.03 1.49 -6.92
CA PHE A 81 -4.14 2.72 -7.71
C PHE A 81 -4.07 3.95 -6.83
N SER A 82 -3.24 4.90 -7.23
CA SER A 82 -3.13 6.23 -6.63
C SER A 82 -2.49 7.20 -7.61
N VAL A 83 -2.48 8.49 -7.25
CA VAL A 83 -1.66 9.51 -7.91
C VAL A 83 -0.60 9.98 -6.93
N VAL A 84 0.66 9.93 -7.34
CA VAL A 84 1.79 10.39 -6.54
C VAL A 84 2.66 11.35 -7.35
N PRO A 85 3.40 12.28 -6.72
CA PRO A 85 4.22 13.23 -7.46
C PRO A 85 5.39 12.52 -8.14
N ASN A 86 5.76 12.94 -9.34
CA ASN A 86 6.94 12.43 -10.06
C ASN A 86 8.24 13.01 -9.48
N ASN A 87 8.48 12.76 -8.21
CA ASN A 87 9.70 13.12 -7.49
C ASN A 87 10.23 11.94 -6.67
N SER A 88 11.30 12.13 -5.91
CA SER A 88 11.93 11.06 -5.13
C SER A 88 11.00 10.44 -4.11
N LEU A 89 10.11 11.22 -3.46
CA LEU A 89 9.18 10.70 -2.46
C LEU A 89 8.09 9.83 -3.10
N GLY A 90 7.46 10.31 -4.19
CA GLY A 90 6.45 9.54 -4.92
C GLY A 90 7.03 8.24 -5.49
N LYS A 91 8.22 8.32 -6.12
CA LYS A 91 8.92 7.13 -6.63
C LYS A 91 9.27 6.13 -5.53
N SER A 92 9.67 6.62 -4.35
CA SER A 92 9.96 5.75 -3.20
C SER A 92 8.70 5.07 -2.66
N ALA A 93 7.55 5.75 -2.65
CA ALA A 93 6.27 5.14 -2.27
C ALA A 93 5.87 4.00 -3.23
N VAL A 94 5.99 4.23 -4.55
CA VAL A 94 5.76 3.18 -5.56
C VAL A 94 6.74 2.01 -5.38
N ARG A 95 8.02 2.30 -5.17
CA ARG A 95 9.02 1.26 -4.93
C ARG A 95 8.70 0.44 -3.68
N TRP A 96 8.29 1.09 -2.60
CA TRP A 96 7.93 0.40 -1.36
C TRP A 96 6.76 -0.57 -1.56
N LEU A 97 5.71 -0.17 -2.25
CA LEU A 97 4.60 -1.05 -2.61
C LEU A 97 5.07 -2.24 -3.45
N ARG A 98 5.85 -1.99 -4.51
CA ARG A 98 6.37 -3.04 -5.40
C ARG A 98 7.32 -4.01 -4.71
N CYS A 99 8.12 -3.56 -3.75
CA CYS A 99 9.00 -4.43 -2.95
C CYS A 99 8.22 -5.34 -1.99
N ASN A 100 6.92 -5.11 -1.82
CA ASN A 100 5.99 -5.93 -1.05
C ASN A 100 4.93 -6.59 -1.95
N ASP A 101 5.30 -6.91 -3.19
CA ASP A 101 4.52 -7.66 -4.17
C ASP A 101 3.15 -7.04 -4.53
N VAL A 102 2.99 -5.72 -4.33
CA VAL A 102 1.82 -4.98 -4.79
C VAL A 102 2.06 -4.46 -6.21
N HIS A 103 1.15 -4.77 -7.13
CA HIS A 103 1.18 -4.25 -8.49
C HIS A 103 0.81 -2.76 -8.50
N CYS A 104 1.64 -1.95 -9.16
CA CYS A 104 1.49 -0.48 -9.23
C CYS A 104 1.43 0.04 -10.67
N THR A 105 1.17 -0.84 -11.64
CA THR A 105 1.14 -0.46 -13.07
C THR A 105 0.16 0.68 -13.35
N PRO A 106 -1.06 0.73 -12.75
CA PRO A 106 -1.99 1.81 -13.03
C PRO A 106 -1.71 3.11 -12.26
N MET A 107 -0.72 3.16 -11.37
CA MET A 107 -0.41 4.38 -10.60
C MET A 107 0.11 5.50 -11.50
N ILE A 108 -0.36 6.72 -11.22
CA ILE A 108 0.02 7.93 -11.97
C ILE A 108 1.15 8.65 -11.23
N LEU A 109 2.23 8.93 -11.95
CA LEU A 109 3.31 9.82 -11.52
C LEU A 109 3.04 11.21 -12.11
N SER A 110 2.41 12.09 -11.32
CA SER A 110 1.98 13.41 -11.78
C SER A 110 3.14 14.40 -11.93
N THR A 111 3.07 15.24 -12.94
CA THR A 111 3.98 16.37 -13.14
C THR A 111 3.60 17.58 -12.28
N LYS A 112 4.42 18.63 -12.27
CA LYS A 112 4.10 19.89 -11.57
C LYS A 112 2.95 20.65 -12.23
N GLU A 113 2.78 20.48 -13.52
CA GLU A 113 1.69 21.11 -14.28
C GLU A 113 0.35 20.48 -13.92
N GLU A 114 0.35 19.17 -13.64
CA GLU A 114 -0.87 18.43 -13.27
C GLU A 114 -1.21 18.58 -11.80
N THR A 115 -0.19 18.70 -10.94
CA THR A 115 -0.33 18.85 -9.48
C THR A 115 0.64 19.92 -8.98
N PRO A 116 0.23 21.20 -8.92
CA PRO A 116 1.12 22.33 -8.65
C PRO A 116 1.90 22.23 -7.34
N SER A 117 1.29 21.70 -6.28
CA SER A 117 1.98 21.47 -4.99
C SER A 117 3.01 20.35 -5.08
N HIS A 118 2.89 19.45 -6.04
CA HIS A 118 3.81 18.38 -6.37
C HIS A 118 4.32 17.61 -5.14
N ARG A 119 3.40 17.30 -4.22
CA ARG A 119 3.70 16.69 -2.91
C ARG A 119 3.01 15.37 -2.69
N LEU A 120 3.69 14.49 -1.97
CA LEU A 120 3.09 13.30 -1.37
C LEU A 120 2.42 13.70 -0.05
N GLY A 121 1.21 13.21 0.22
CA GLY A 121 0.58 13.37 1.52
C GLY A 121 1.48 12.82 2.62
N THR A 122 1.51 13.45 3.77
CA THR A 122 2.36 13.08 4.90
C THR A 122 1.53 12.99 6.17
N TYR A 123 1.91 12.11 7.08
CA TYR A 123 1.40 12.13 8.44
C TYR A 123 2.50 11.82 9.46
N TYR A 124 2.34 12.38 10.64
CA TYR A 124 3.23 12.16 11.76
C TYR A 124 2.56 11.23 12.76
N LEU A 125 3.24 10.17 13.15
CA LEU A 125 2.76 9.23 14.16
C LEU A 125 3.62 9.34 15.41
N GLU A 126 3.08 9.97 16.44
CA GLU A 126 3.66 9.92 17.79
C GLU A 126 3.18 8.63 18.46
N THR A 127 4.06 7.65 18.56
CA THR A 127 3.72 6.33 19.12
C THR A 127 3.49 6.44 20.64
N GLY A 128 2.40 5.83 21.10
CA GLY A 128 2.08 5.76 22.52
C GLY A 128 3.05 4.87 23.30
N TYR A 129 3.13 5.09 24.62
CA TYR A 129 3.90 4.25 25.52
C TYR A 129 3.22 4.17 26.89
N GLY A 130 3.03 2.97 27.42
CA GLY A 130 2.30 2.76 28.67
C GLY A 130 0.87 3.30 28.59
N ILE A 131 0.51 4.21 29.49
CA ILE A 131 -0.82 4.85 29.52
C ILE A 131 -0.97 6.01 28.51
N ARG A 132 0.13 6.40 27.84
CA ARG A 132 0.07 7.48 26.85
C ARG A 132 -0.45 6.93 25.51
N PRO A 133 -1.55 7.46 24.97
CA PRO A 133 -2.07 7.04 23.68
C PRO A 133 -1.15 7.51 22.54
N SER A 134 -1.23 6.82 21.41
CA SER A 134 -0.64 7.29 20.15
C SER A 134 -1.39 8.53 19.65
N LYS A 135 -0.68 9.39 18.91
CA LYS A 135 -1.25 10.58 18.27
C LYS A 135 -0.84 10.64 16.80
N VAL A 136 -1.82 10.90 15.95
CA VAL A 136 -1.60 11.08 14.51
C VAL A 136 -1.88 12.54 14.16
N ILE A 137 -0.98 13.15 13.36
CA ILE A 137 -1.13 14.48 12.80
C ILE A 137 -1.02 14.34 11.29
N TYR A 138 -2.10 14.68 10.57
CA TYR A 138 -2.14 14.65 9.11
C TYR A 138 -1.69 15.97 8.50
N ASP A 139 -0.82 15.89 7.51
CA ASP A 139 -0.44 16.95 6.59
C ASP A 139 -0.60 16.44 5.15
N ARG A 140 -1.85 16.37 4.68
CA ARG A 140 -2.21 15.75 3.41
C ARG A 140 -3.02 16.64 2.46
N MET A 141 -3.28 17.89 2.83
CA MET A 141 -3.93 18.84 1.93
C MET A 141 -3.03 19.10 0.71
N HIS A 142 -3.64 19.30 -0.43
CA HIS A 142 -2.93 19.55 -1.69
C HIS A 142 -1.91 18.46 -2.05
N SER A 143 -2.20 17.20 -1.68
CA SER A 143 -1.39 16.07 -2.17
C SER A 143 -1.67 15.82 -3.66
N ALA A 144 -0.76 15.11 -4.33
CA ALA A 144 -0.90 14.80 -5.76
C ALA A 144 -2.24 14.14 -6.09
N LEU A 145 -2.72 13.21 -5.24
CA LEU A 145 -4.04 12.59 -5.42
C LEU A 145 -5.19 13.61 -5.39
N THR A 146 -5.11 14.59 -4.49
CA THR A 146 -6.20 15.58 -4.30
C THR A 146 -6.19 16.69 -5.35
N GLU A 147 -5.02 17.01 -5.95
CA GLU A 147 -4.88 18.05 -6.98
C GLU A 147 -5.04 17.53 -8.41
N TYR A 148 -4.70 16.26 -8.65
CA TYR A 148 -4.79 15.67 -9.99
C TYR A 148 -6.24 15.66 -10.49
N ASP A 149 -6.43 16.02 -11.76
CA ASP A 149 -7.74 15.92 -12.41
C ASP A 149 -8.12 14.46 -12.64
N LEU A 150 -8.76 13.85 -11.64
CA LEU A 150 -9.16 12.45 -11.67
C LEU A 150 -10.24 12.16 -12.72
N SER A 151 -10.85 13.17 -13.35
CA SER A 151 -11.78 12.97 -14.47
C SER A 151 -11.10 12.37 -15.70
N LYS A 152 -9.79 12.59 -15.85
CA LYS A 152 -8.95 12.07 -16.94
C LYS A 152 -8.60 10.58 -16.82
N VAL A 153 -8.87 9.97 -15.66
CA VAL A 153 -8.57 8.55 -15.47
C VAL A 153 -9.53 7.72 -16.31
N ASP A 154 -8.96 6.92 -17.21
CA ASP A 154 -9.68 5.93 -18.00
C ASP A 154 -10.09 4.74 -17.13
N LEU A 155 -11.37 4.67 -16.77
CA LEU A 155 -11.89 3.61 -15.92
C LEU A 155 -12.07 2.28 -16.68
N ASP A 156 -12.22 2.31 -18.00
CA ASP A 156 -12.30 1.08 -18.78
C ASP A 156 -10.97 0.34 -18.75
N ALA A 157 -9.88 1.05 -19.00
CA ALA A 157 -8.53 0.51 -18.86
C ALA A 157 -8.19 0.16 -17.41
N LEU A 158 -8.63 0.97 -16.42
CA LEU A 158 -8.32 0.72 -15.00
C LEU A 158 -8.97 -0.55 -14.47
N PHE A 159 -10.17 -0.91 -14.96
CA PHE A 159 -10.97 -2.06 -14.47
C PHE A 159 -11.00 -3.26 -15.42
N GLU A 160 -10.19 -3.27 -16.47
CA GLU A 160 -10.23 -4.30 -17.52
C GLU A 160 -10.06 -5.73 -16.99
N ASP A 161 -9.31 -5.91 -15.90
CA ASP A 161 -8.87 -7.25 -15.48
C ASP A 161 -8.89 -7.42 -13.94
N PHE A 162 -9.96 -6.94 -13.27
CA PHE A 162 -10.13 -7.09 -11.83
C PHE A 162 -11.47 -7.70 -11.46
N ASP A 163 -11.44 -8.61 -10.46
CA ASP A 163 -12.64 -9.27 -9.92
C ASP A 163 -13.20 -8.50 -8.71
N TRP A 164 -12.32 -7.79 -7.97
CA TRP A 164 -12.67 -7.10 -6.73
C TRP A 164 -12.11 -5.70 -6.66
N LEU A 165 -12.96 -4.77 -6.21
CA LEU A 165 -12.60 -3.40 -5.89
C LEU A 165 -12.71 -3.15 -4.38
N HIS A 166 -11.61 -2.67 -3.76
CA HIS A 166 -11.64 -2.19 -2.37
C HIS A 166 -11.49 -0.67 -2.31
N LEU A 167 -12.37 -0.04 -1.55
CA LEU A 167 -12.40 1.40 -1.28
C LEU A 167 -12.68 1.61 0.21
N SER A 168 -12.20 2.73 0.76
CA SER A 168 -12.64 3.21 2.07
C SER A 168 -13.41 4.53 1.97
N GLY A 169 -14.03 4.96 3.06
CA GLY A 169 -14.67 6.27 3.16
C GLY A 169 -13.69 7.45 3.25
N ILE A 170 -12.38 7.20 3.34
CA ILE A 170 -11.37 8.24 3.51
C ILE A 170 -11.15 9.00 2.21
N THR A 171 -10.90 8.32 1.11
CA THR A 171 -10.60 8.95 -0.18
C THR A 171 -11.70 9.88 -0.66
N PRO A 172 -12.99 9.52 -0.67
CA PRO A 172 -14.04 10.45 -1.07
C PRO A 172 -14.23 11.63 -0.12
N ALA A 173 -13.78 11.52 1.14
CA ALA A 173 -13.86 12.60 2.11
C ALA A 173 -12.75 13.66 1.96
N LEU A 174 -11.75 13.45 1.10
CA LEU A 174 -10.64 14.39 0.90
C LEU A 174 -11.08 15.67 0.20
N ASN A 175 -11.80 15.55 -0.89
CA ASN A 175 -12.41 16.67 -1.62
C ASN A 175 -13.44 16.17 -2.65
N LYS A 176 -14.11 17.12 -3.33
CA LYS A 176 -15.15 16.82 -4.32
C LYS A 176 -14.60 16.01 -5.51
N ASN A 177 -13.40 16.33 -6.02
CA ASN A 177 -12.77 15.63 -7.12
C ASN A 177 -12.54 14.13 -6.79
N CYS A 178 -12.05 13.83 -5.59
CA CYS A 178 -11.92 12.47 -5.10
C CYS A 178 -13.28 11.78 -4.92
N ALA A 179 -14.27 12.48 -4.39
CA ALA A 179 -15.62 11.93 -4.22
C ALA A 179 -16.28 11.55 -5.56
N ASP A 180 -16.21 12.46 -6.54
CA ASP A 180 -16.75 12.22 -7.88
C ASP A 180 -16.04 11.04 -8.57
N PHE A 181 -14.70 10.94 -8.42
CA PHE A 181 -13.92 9.83 -8.95
C PHE A 181 -14.33 8.48 -8.31
N ILE A 182 -14.41 8.41 -6.99
CA ILE A 182 -14.83 7.18 -6.28
C ILE A 182 -16.24 6.77 -6.69
N LEU A 183 -17.16 7.74 -6.85
CA LEU A 183 -18.50 7.44 -7.34
C LEU A 183 -18.51 6.85 -8.76
N ARG A 184 -17.63 7.35 -9.65
CA ARG A 184 -17.44 6.78 -10.99
C ARG A 184 -16.90 5.35 -10.91
N CYS A 185 -15.89 5.09 -10.05
CA CYS A 185 -15.33 3.76 -9.82
C CYS A 185 -16.42 2.78 -9.34
N LEU A 186 -17.23 3.16 -8.36
CA LEU A 186 -18.33 2.32 -7.86
C LEU A 186 -19.38 2.01 -8.92
N LYS A 187 -19.71 2.96 -9.80
CA LYS A 187 -20.64 2.73 -10.91
C LYS A 187 -20.06 1.80 -11.97
N LYS A 188 -18.76 1.86 -12.19
CA LYS A 188 -18.06 1.01 -13.16
C LYS A 188 -17.92 -0.42 -12.67
N ALA A 189 -17.67 -0.62 -11.38
CA ALA A 189 -17.49 -1.93 -10.75
C ALA A 189 -18.81 -2.71 -10.55
N LYS A 190 -19.97 -2.07 -10.75
CA LYS A 190 -21.32 -2.71 -10.65
C LYS A 190 -21.73 -3.36 -11.96
#